data_49d98a1afed11ff7d11270d81d5feea6
#
_entry.id   49d98a1afed11ff7d11270d81d5feea6
#
_cell.length_a   1.000
_cell.length_b   1.000
_cell.length_c   1.000
_cell.angle_alpha   90.00
_cell.angle_beta   90.00
_cell.angle_gamma   90.00
#
_symmetry.space_group_name_H-M   'P 1'
#
loop_
_entity.id
_entity.type
_entity.pdbx_description
1 polymer ?
#
loop_
_entity_poly.entity_id
_entity_poly.type
_entity_poly.pdbx_seq_one_letter_code
_entity_poly.pdbx_strand_id
1 'polypeptide(L)'
;MVPTDRLDMYLEKITEPAFIAITLARLRTNSNIPNGQDEDFLVEALKSAEDYVERYLECTIGLAEWRLTLDSFPQIGAWQDPFQTFPQAFQQTYQSRKAELLIPLWPIRSVTALQYTAADGTTTILPLNQIVQPIGNDRYHLRLKKGFSWPLTDGSPNAVAITFQAGWPTQSKVPGTLTRAILMLVSHFYENREAVLTGSISKEVELGVQSMLAMMETEYD
;
A
#
# COMPACT_ATOMS: atom_id res chain seq x y z
N MET A 1 -23.22 -2.55 -14.71
CA MET A 1 -23.24 -2.18 -13.29
C MET A 1 -22.51 -3.29 -12.55
N VAL A 2 -21.20 -3.12 -12.33
CA VAL A 2 -20.37 -4.10 -11.64
C VAL A 2 -20.66 -3.93 -10.15
N PRO A 3 -21.00 -4.98 -9.39
CA PRO A 3 -21.16 -4.86 -7.96
C PRO A 3 -19.80 -4.53 -7.36
N THR A 4 -19.66 -3.35 -6.83
CA THR A 4 -18.54 -2.95 -5.97
C THR A 4 -18.71 -3.65 -4.63
N ASP A 5 -18.30 -4.90 -4.56
CA ASP A 5 -18.10 -5.62 -3.29
C ASP A 5 -16.72 -5.20 -2.72
N ARG A 6 -16.47 -3.89 -2.70
CA ARG A 6 -15.38 -3.33 -1.88
C ARG A 6 -15.97 -3.25 -0.47
N LEU A 7 -15.50 -4.11 0.40
CA LEU A 7 -15.54 -3.85 1.84
C LEU A 7 -15.18 -2.37 2.02
N ASP A 8 -16.01 -1.61 2.73
CA ASP A 8 -15.68 -0.22 3.02
C ASP A 8 -14.39 -0.25 3.85
N MET A 9 -13.28 0.05 3.18
CA MET A 9 -11.92 0.02 3.74
C MET A 9 -11.44 1.44 3.92
N TYR A 10 -10.98 1.76 5.13
CA TYR A 10 -10.33 3.02 5.42
C TYR A 10 -8.89 2.79 5.84
N LEU A 11 -7.96 3.45 5.14
CA LEU A 11 -6.53 3.37 5.40
C LEU A 11 -6.03 4.68 5.99
N GLU A 12 -5.40 4.62 7.16
CA GLU A 12 -4.87 5.76 7.90
C GLU A 12 -3.38 5.57 8.17
N LYS A 13 -2.59 6.62 7.91
CA LYS A 13 -1.18 6.68 8.31
C LYS A 13 -1.09 7.11 9.78
N ILE A 14 -0.53 6.28 10.63
CA ILE A 14 -0.39 6.55 12.08
C ILE A 14 0.90 7.29 12.38
N THR A 15 2.00 6.94 11.71
CA THR A 15 3.29 7.61 11.88
C THR A 15 3.82 8.12 10.55
N GLU A 16 4.56 9.23 10.60
CA GLU A 16 5.26 9.70 9.42
C GLU A 16 6.43 8.77 9.07
N PRO A 17 6.79 8.69 7.77
CA PRO A 17 7.92 7.88 7.33
C PRO A 17 9.23 8.29 8.01
N ALA A 18 10.04 7.29 8.35
CA ALA A 18 11.31 7.51 9.04
C ALA A 18 12.38 8.23 8.19
N PHE A 19 12.22 8.26 6.86
CA PHE A 19 13.12 8.91 5.92
C PHE A 19 12.40 9.24 4.60
N ILE A 20 13.00 10.10 3.81
CA ILE A 20 12.61 10.42 2.42
C ILE A 20 13.39 9.53 1.44
N ALA A 21 12.81 9.21 0.29
CA ALA A 21 13.42 8.30 -0.71
C ALA A 21 14.81 8.74 -1.16
N ILE A 22 15.03 10.05 -1.26
CA ILE A 22 16.26 10.64 -1.80
C ILE A 22 16.69 11.80 -0.91
N THR A 23 17.96 11.84 -0.53
CA THR A 23 18.51 13.00 0.18
C THR A 23 18.62 14.20 -0.75
N LEU A 24 18.44 15.42 -0.23
CA LEU A 24 18.63 16.65 -1.01
C LEU A 24 20.04 16.74 -1.62
N ALA A 25 21.06 16.24 -0.94
CA ALA A 25 22.43 16.19 -1.47
C ALA A 25 22.52 15.32 -2.73
N ARG A 26 21.91 14.13 -2.74
CA ARG A 26 21.87 13.24 -3.91
C ARG A 26 21.08 13.85 -5.05
N LEU A 27 19.95 14.48 -4.73
CA LEU A 27 19.11 15.16 -5.70
C LEU A 27 19.88 16.30 -6.38
N ARG A 28 20.56 17.16 -5.62
CA ARG A 28 21.37 18.25 -6.15
C ARG A 28 22.48 17.77 -7.08
N THR A 29 23.20 16.71 -6.65
CA THR A 29 24.23 16.11 -7.48
C THR A 29 23.68 15.57 -8.79
N ASN A 30 22.51 14.93 -8.77
CA ASN A 30 21.90 14.37 -9.98
C ASN A 30 21.37 15.43 -10.93
N SER A 31 20.77 16.50 -10.40
CA SER A 31 20.16 17.58 -11.19
C SER A 31 21.09 18.77 -11.41
N ASN A 32 22.36 18.65 -11.00
CA ASN A 32 23.39 19.72 -11.11
C ASN A 32 22.95 21.07 -10.50
N ILE A 33 22.26 21.03 -9.37
CA ILE A 33 21.73 22.20 -8.68
C ILE A 33 22.74 22.68 -7.62
N PRO A 34 23.14 23.96 -7.60
CA PRO A 34 24.06 24.50 -6.59
C PRO A 34 23.53 24.34 -5.16
N ASN A 35 24.42 24.19 -4.20
CA ASN A 35 24.09 24.12 -2.78
C ASN A 35 23.44 25.43 -2.29
N GLY A 36 22.44 25.32 -1.41
CA GLY A 36 21.78 26.46 -0.80
C GLY A 36 20.77 27.18 -1.70
N GLN A 37 20.55 26.66 -2.92
CA GLN A 37 19.62 27.27 -3.86
C GLN A 37 18.31 26.46 -3.89
N ASP A 38 17.17 27.18 -3.89
CA ASP A 38 15.82 26.62 -4.07
C ASP A 38 15.46 25.43 -3.12
N GLU A 39 15.92 25.44 -1.87
CA GLU A 39 15.74 24.31 -0.94
C GLU A 39 14.28 23.98 -0.69
N ASP A 40 13.47 25.00 -0.40
CA ASP A 40 12.04 24.80 -0.12
C ASP A 40 11.33 24.22 -1.34
N PHE A 41 11.63 24.74 -2.53
CA PHE A 41 11.07 24.23 -3.77
C PHE A 41 11.47 22.76 -4.02
N LEU A 42 12.75 22.42 -3.78
CA LEU A 42 13.22 21.04 -3.94
C LEU A 42 12.57 20.06 -2.97
N VAL A 43 12.30 20.51 -1.74
CA VAL A 43 11.56 19.70 -0.75
C VAL A 43 10.12 19.46 -1.20
N GLU A 44 9.44 20.50 -1.70
CA GLU A 44 8.07 20.37 -2.22
C GLU A 44 8.01 19.50 -3.49
N ALA A 45 8.93 19.69 -4.41
CA ALA A 45 9.03 18.88 -5.63
C ALA A 45 9.30 17.41 -5.30
N LEU A 46 10.16 17.14 -4.31
CA LEU A 46 10.45 15.79 -3.85
C LEU A 46 9.22 15.13 -3.23
N LYS A 47 8.51 15.82 -2.33
CA LYS A 47 7.26 15.32 -1.74
C LYS A 47 6.22 15.03 -2.81
N SER A 48 6.05 15.92 -3.78
CA SER A 48 5.10 15.73 -4.89
C SER A 48 5.47 14.53 -5.76
N ALA A 49 6.76 14.31 -6.00
CA ALA A 49 7.25 13.16 -6.75
C ALA A 49 7.08 11.84 -5.98
N GLU A 50 7.34 11.83 -4.67
CA GLU A 50 7.09 10.68 -3.80
C GLU A 50 5.60 10.33 -3.75
N ASP A 51 4.74 11.32 -3.51
CA ASP A 51 3.28 11.16 -3.52
C ASP A 51 2.75 10.58 -4.85
N TYR A 52 3.29 11.04 -5.98
CA TYR A 52 2.91 10.52 -7.29
C TYR A 52 3.25 9.03 -7.42
N VAL A 53 4.48 8.66 -7.04
CA VAL A 53 4.97 7.28 -7.14
C VAL A 53 4.24 6.37 -6.15
N GLU A 54 4.04 6.81 -4.90
CA GLU A 54 3.31 6.05 -3.88
C GLU A 54 1.87 5.77 -4.30
N ARG A 55 1.19 6.76 -4.89
CA ARG A 55 -0.19 6.58 -5.39
C ARG A 55 -0.26 5.68 -6.62
N TYR A 56 0.69 5.82 -7.56
CA TYR A 56 0.71 5.01 -8.77
C TYR A 56 0.90 3.53 -8.47
N LEU A 57 1.81 3.22 -7.55
CA LEU A 57 2.14 1.84 -7.17
C LEU A 57 1.31 1.30 -6.00
N GLU A 58 0.45 2.11 -5.37
CA GLU A 58 -0.22 1.77 -4.11
C GLU A 58 0.76 1.31 -3.02
N CYS A 59 1.92 1.98 -2.93
CA CYS A 59 2.99 1.63 -2.00
C CYS A 59 3.26 2.75 -0.99
N THR A 60 4.11 2.47 -0.01
CA THR A 60 4.74 3.49 0.82
C THR A 60 6.25 3.32 0.81
N ILE A 61 6.98 4.41 0.64
CA ILE A 61 8.44 4.37 0.46
C ILE A 61 9.15 4.24 1.79
N GLY A 62 8.96 5.19 2.68
CA GLY A 62 9.56 5.15 4.00
C GLY A 62 8.77 4.27 4.97
N LEU A 63 9.49 3.56 5.84
CA LEU A 63 8.85 2.74 6.86
C LEU A 63 7.96 3.59 7.75
N ALA A 64 6.67 3.25 7.80
CA ALA A 64 5.66 3.91 8.58
C ALA A 64 4.67 2.91 9.17
N GLU A 65 3.98 3.29 10.24
CA GLU A 65 2.88 2.52 10.79
C GLU A 65 1.54 2.99 10.21
N TRP A 66 0.71 2.03 9.83
CA TRP A 66 -0.57 2.23 9.18
C TRP A 66 -1.67 1.45 9.90
N ARG A 67 -2.90 1.95 9.80
CA ARG A 67 -4.10 1.26 10.25
C ARG A 67 -5.06 1.08 9.09
N LEU A 68 -5.47 -0.16 8.85
CA LEU A 68 -6.55 -0.50 7.96
C LEU A 68 -7.79 -0.82 8.80
N THR A 69 -8.90 -0.16 8.51
CA THR A 69 -10.17 -0.38 9.19
C THR A 69 -11.19 -0.94 8.21
N LEU A 70 -11.99 -1.90 8.65
CA LEU A 70 -12.97 -2.65 7.86
C LEU A 70 -14.23 -2.89 8.71
N ASP A 71 -15.36 -3.10 8.05
CA ASP A 71 -16.61 -3.42 8.75
C ASP A 71 -16.67 -4.90 9.19
N SER A 72 -16.00 -5.80 8.46
CA SER A 72 -15.98 -7.22 8.80
C SER A 72 -14.77 -7.93 8.23
N PHE A 73 -14.45 -9.10 8.79
CA PHE A 73 -13.50 -10.01 8.16
C PHE A 73 -14.08 -10.71 6.93
N PRO A 74 -13.22 -11.14 5.96
CA PRO A 74 -13.68 -11.96 4.84
C PRO A 74 -14.22 -13.28 5.36
N GLN A 75 -15.51 -13.54 5.12
CA GLN A 75 -16.17 -14.78 5.56
C GLN A 75 -16.09 -15.86 4.48
N ILE A 76 -15.73 -17.07 4.88
CA ILE A 76 -15.83 -18.26 4.01
C ILE A 76 -17.32 -18.57 3.85
N GLY A 77 -17.82 -18.50 2.61
CA GLY A 77 -19.20 -18.91 2.30
C GLY A 77 -20.21 -17.77 2.08
N ALA A 78 -19.80 -16.50 2.18
CA ALA A 78 -20.67 -15.37 1.83
C ALA A 78 -21.01 -15.30 0.32
N TRP A 79 -20.27 -16.02 -0.52
CA TRP A 79 -20.59 -16.16 -1.94
C TRP A 79 -21.28 -17.51 -2.19
N GLN A 80 -22.60 -17.48 -2.24
CA GLN A 80 -23.36 -18.57 -2.84
C GLN A 80 -23.40 -18.30 -4.34
N ASP A 81 -22.87 -19.25 -5.15
CA ASP A 81 -23.12 -19.24 -6.59
C ASP A 81 -24.64 -19.38 -6.81
N PRO A 82 -25.35 -18.30 -7.20
CA PRO A 82 -26.81 -18.35 -7.33
C PRO A 82 -27.25 -19.29 -8.43
N PHE A 83 -26.34 -19.77 -9.28
CA PHE A 83 -26.63 -20.62 -10.42
C PHE A 83 -26.04 -22.03 -10.31
N GLN A 84 -25.26 -22.33 -9.24
CA GLN A 84 -24.57 -23.62 -9.05
C GLN A 84 -23.80 -24.11 -10.29
N THR A 85 -23.27 -23.19 -11.08
CA THR A 85 -22.73 -23.44 -12.42
C THR A 85 -21.28 -23.94 -12.37
N PHE A 86 -20.59 -23.80 -11.24
CA PHE A 86 -19.18 -24.18 -11.15
C PHE A 86 -18.97 -25.54 -10.48
N PRO A 87 -18.08 -26.41 -11.00
CA PRO A 87 -17.71 -27.66 -10.36
C PRO A 87 -17.24 -27.47 -8.91
N GLN A 88 -17.55 -28.39 -8.02
CA GLN A 88 -17.20 -28.32 -6.58
C GLN A 88 -15.69 -28.07 -6.32
N ALA A 89 -14.81 -28.61 -7.18
CA ALA A 89 -13.37 -28.36 -7.11
C ALA A 89 -13.01 -26.87 -7.33
N PHE A 90 -13.76 -26.18 -8.20
CA PHE A 90 -13.59 -24.74 -8.44
C PHE A 90 -14.14 -23.91 -7.26
N GLN A 91 -15.25 -24.35 -6.68
CA GLN A 91 -15.82 -23.71 -5.48
C GLN A 91 -14.87 -23.82 -4.27
N GLN A 92 -14.21 -24.94 -4.05
CA GLN A 92 -13.23 -25.09 -2.97
C GLN A 92 -11.98 -24.23 -3.16
N THR A 93 -11.48 -24.11 -4.40
CA THR A 93 -10.33 -23.24 -4.71
C THR A 93 -10.69 -21.76 -4.58
N TYR A 94 -11.91 -21.38 -4.95
CA TYR A 94 -12.40 -20.01 -4.82
C TYR A 94 -12.72 -19.64 -3.38
N GLN A 95 -13.26 -20.58 -2.58
CA GLN A 95 -13.54 -20.39 -1.16
C GLN A 95 -12.27 -20.24 -0.32
N SER A 96 -11.20 -20.96 -0.65
CA SER A 96 -9.93 -20.82 0.06
C SER A 96 -9.25 -19.46 -0.22
N ARG A 97 -9.41 -18.89 -1.41
CA ARG A 97 -8.90 -17.56 -1.74
C ARG A 97 -9.73 -16.42 -1.15
N LYS A 98 -11.01 -16.64 -0.85
CA LYS A 98 -11.89 -15.62 -0.24
C LYS A 98 -11.70 -15.42 1.26
N ALA A 99 -10.96 -16.30 1.93
CA ALA A 99 -10.56 -16.13 3.33
C ALA A 99 -9.33 -15.23 3.52
N GLU A 100 -8.81 -14.67 2.44
CA GLU A 100 -7.63 -13.79 2.46
C GLU A 100 -8.07 -12.34 2.26
N LEU A 101 -7.50 -11.43 3.03
CA LEU A 101 -7.71 -10.00 2.92
C LEU A 101 -6.48 -9.37 2.29
N LEU A 102 -6.62 -8.81 1.11
CA LEU A 102 -5.56 -8.00 0.50
C LEU A 102 -5.39 -6.71 1.29
N ILE A 103 -4.19 -6.46 1.80
CA ILE A 103 -3.80 -5.16 2.35
C ILE A 103 -3.48 -4.23 1.16
N PRO A 104 -4.20 -3.09 0.99
CA PRO A 104 -4.07 -2.25 -0.20
C PRO A 104 -2.83 -1.35 -0.14
N LEU A 105 -1.73 -1.85 0.37
CA LEU A 105 -0.45 -1.12 0.49
C LEU A 105 0.70 -2.13 0.51
N TRP A 106 1.84 -1.76 -0.06
CA TRP A 106 3.06 -2.58 -0.04
C TRP A 106 4.32 -1.70 0.04
N PRO A 107 5.47 -2.25 0.38
CA PRO A 107 5.69 -3.59 0.93
C PRO A 107 5.30 -3.65 2.41
N ILE A 108 4.57 -4.69 2.80
CA ILE A 108 4.21 -4.91 4.20
C ILE A 108 5.36 -5.61 4.92
N ARG A 109 5.75 -5.10 6.09
CA ARG A 109 6.86 -5.66 6.89
C ARG A 109 6.36 -6.56 8.02
N SER A 110 5.34 -6.11 8.71
CA SER A 110 4.76 -6.88 9.81
C SER A 110 3.37 -6.38 10.13
N VAL A 111 2.49 -7.27 10.53
CA VAL A 111 1.24 -6.91 11.21
C VAL A 111 1.57 -6.81 12.70
N THR A 112 1.30 -5.67 13.32
CA THR A 112 1.65 -5.37 14.72
C THR A 112 0.48 -5.54 15.67
N ALA A 113 -0.77 -5.30 15.23
CA ALA A 113 -1.96 -5.53 16.00
C ALA A 113 -3.16 -5.86 15.10
N LEU A 114 -4.08 -6.64 15.62
CA LEU A 114 -5.36 -6.91 14.99
C LEU A 114 -6.43 -6.92 16.08
N GLN A 115 -7.38 -5.99 15.99
CA GLN A 115 -8.48 -5.82 16.93
C GLN A 115 -9.80 -5.92 16.17
N TYR A 116 -10.83 -6.41 16.84
CA TYR A 116 -12.18 -6.45 16.26
C TYR A 116 -13.23 -6.33 17.35
N THR A 117 -14.42 -5.84 16.98
CA THR A 117 -15.60 -5.87 17.85
C THR A 117 -16.34 -7.18 17.60
N ALA A 118 -16.39 -8.02 18.61
CA ALA A 118 -17.05 -9.31 18.58
C ALA A 118 -18.58 -9.16 18.54
N ALA A 119 -19.30 -10.23 18.21
CA ALA A 119 -20.76 -10.22 18.09
C ALA A 119 -21.52 -9.81 19.37
N ASP A 120 -20.85 -9.85 20.51
CA ASP A 120 -21.38 -9.38 21.80
C ASP A 120 -21.08 -7.90 22.08
N GLY A 121 -20.47 -7.18 21.15
CA GLY A 121 -20.07 -5.78 21.26
C GLY A 121 -18.75 -5.54 22.02
N THR A 122 -18.04 -6.60 22.40
CA THR A 122 -16.75 -6.44 23.10
C THR A 122 -15.60 -6.28 22.11
N THR A 123 -14.66 -5.36 22.40
CA THR A 123 -13.42 -5.25 21.62
C THR A 123 -12.45 -6.34 22.01
N THR A 124 -12.06 -7.15 21.05
CA THR A 124 -11.18 -8.31 21.24
C THR A 124 -9.93 -8.18 20.38
N ILE A 125 -8.79 -8.65 20.90
CA ILE A 125 -7.52 -8.71 20.16
C ILE A 125 -7.36 -10.10 19.56
N LEU A 126 -7.17 -10.20 18.25
CA LEU A 126 -6.81 -11.44 17.59
C LEU A 126 -5.32 -11.71 17.80
N PRO A 127 -4.92 -12.85 18.39
CA PRO A 127 -3.51 -13.16 18.62
C PRO A 127 -2.72 -13.27 17.30
N LEU A 128 -1.61 -12.55 17.18
CA LEU A 128 -0.78 -12.52 15.96
C LEU A 128 -0.16 -13.90 15.61
N ASN A 129 -0.09 -14.81 16.56
CA ASN A 129 0.37 -16.19 16.31
C ASN A 129 -0.62 -17.00 15.44
N GLN A 130 -1.85 -16.53 15.26
CA GLN A 130 -2.87 -17.15 14.41
C GLN A 130 -2.78 -16.71 12.96
N ILE A 131 -2.10 -15.61 12.66
CA ILE A 131 -1.94 -15.09 11.30
C ILE A 131 -0.61 -15.53 10.68
N VAL A 132 -0.57 -15.56 9.35
CA VAL A 132 0.67 -15.71 8.59
C VAL A 132 1.28 -14.31 8.44
N GLN A 133 2.47 -14.09 8.98
CA GLN A 133 3.17 -12.81 8.82
C GLN A 133 3.70 -12.64 7.38
N PRO A 134 3.76 -11.39 6.88
CA PRO A 134 4.30 -11.11 5.55
C PRO A 134 5.79 -11.48 5.46
N ILE A 135 6.22 -11.91 4.29
CA ILE A 135 7.60 -12.23 3.97
C ILE A 135 7.95 -11.58 2.62
N GLY A 136 9.07 -10.86 2.58
CA GLY A 136 9.52 -10.23 1.34
C GLY A 136 8.96 -8.83 1.11
N ASN A 137 8.83 -8.46 -0.16
CA ASN A 137 8.35 -7.15 -0.60
C ASN A 137 7.05 -7.24 -1.40
N ASP A 138 6.49 -8.45 -1.57
CA ASP A 138 5.32 -8.69 -2.40
C ASP A 138 4.05 -8.10 -1.80
N ARG A 139 2.99 -8.02 -2.59
CA ARG A 139 1.65 -7.68 -2.11
C ARG A 139 1.21 -8.71 -1.08
N TYR A 140 0.67 -8.26 0.03
CA TYR A 140 0.38 -9.12 1.17
C TYR A 140 -1.10 -9.40 1.31
N HIS A 141 -1.41 -10.69 1.27
CA HIS A 141 -2.72 -11.21 1.60
C HIS A 141 -2.73 -11.69 3.06
N LEU A 142 -3.41 -10.94 3.92
CA LEU A 142 -3.60 -11.33 5.32
C LEU A 142 -4.47 -12.58 5.39
N ARG A 143 -3.92 -13.64 5.94
CA ARG A 143 -4.58 -14.94 6.09
C ARG A 143 -4.29 -15.57 7.44
N LEU A 144 -5.21 -16.39 7.89
CA LEU A 144 -5.03 -17.18 9.09
C LEU A 144 -4.20 -18.46 8.80
N LYS A 145 -3.50 -18.93 9.82
CA LYS A 145 -2.84 -20.24 9.78
C LYS A 145 -3.89 -21.35 9.75
N LYS A 146 -3.48 -22.51 9.25
CA LYS A 146 -4.34 -23.71 9.21
C LYS A 146 -4.91 -24.03 10.61
N GLY A 147 -6.20 -24.27 10.68
CA GLY A 147 -6.92 -24.60 11.93
C GLY A 147 -7.54 -23.39 12.63
N PHE A 148 -7.36 -22.18 12.09
CA PHE A 148 -8.03 -20.97 12.57
C PHE A 148 -9.06 -20.48 11.55
N SER A 149 -10.09 -19.80 12.02
CA SER A 149 -11.12 -19.14 11.21
C SER A 149 -11.30 -17.70 11.68
N TRP A 150 -11.70 -16.83 10.77
CA TRP A 150 -12.02 -15.45 11.10
C TRP A 150 -13.20 -15.40 12.07
N PRO A 151 -13.10 -14.62 13.16
CA PRO A 151 -14.21 -14.45 14.08
C PRO A 151 -15.35 -13.66 13.43
N LEU A 152 -16.55 -13.85 13.97
CA LEU A 152 -17.69 -13.02 13.61
C LEU A 152 -17.59 -11.67 14.33
N THR A 153 -17.87 -10.60 13.58
CA THR A 153 -18.00 -9.25 14.12
C THR A 153 -19.46 -8.94 14.45
N ASP A 154 -19.70 -7.86 15.16
CA ASP A 154 -21.05 -7.37 15.48
C ASP A 154 -21.76 -6.72 14.28
N GLY A 155 -21.05 -6.55 13.15
CA GLY A 155 -21.56 -5.91 11.93
C GLY A 155 -21.62 -4.38 11.98
N SER A 156 -21.04 -3.77 13.01
CA SER A 156 -20.91 -2.30 13.08
C SER A 156 -19.87 -1.78 12.08
N PRO A 157 -20.00 -0.53 11.61
CA PRO A 157 -18.96 0.10 10.83
C PRO A 157 -17.62 0.12 11.58
N ASN A 158 -16.51 -0.13 10.86
CA ASN A 158 -15.17 -0.15 11.43
C ASN A 158 -14.96 -1.18 12.54
N ALA A 159 -15.69 -2.31 12.49
CA ALA A 159 -15.59 -3.35 13.53
C ALA A 159 -14.23 -4.06 13.56
N VAL A 160 -13.38 -3.92 12.51
CA VAL A 160 -12.05 -4.52 12.43
C VAL A 160 -10.99 -3.43 12.24
N ALA A 161 -9.92 -3.49 13.03
CA ALA A 161 -8.77 -2.61 12.90
C ALA A 161 -7.47 -3.43 12.85
N ILE A 162 -6.71 -3.25 11.78
CA ILE A 162 -5.44 -3.95 11.51
C ILE A 162 -4.33 -2.90 11.51
N THR A 163 -3.42 -3.00 12.46
CA THR A 163 -2.23 -2.13 12.51
C THR A 163 -1.03 -2.89 11.96
N PHE A 164 -0.29 -2.26 11.07
CA PHE A 164 0.83 -2.89 10.39
C PHE A 164 1.92 -1.86 10.04
N GLN A 165 3.12 -2.36 9.83
CA GLN A 165 4.23 -1.58 9.30
C GLN A 165 4.40 -1.84 7.81
N ALA A 166 4.53 -0.78 7.02
CA ALA A 166 4.77 -0.84 5.59
C ALA A 166 5.89 0.12 5.19
N GLY A 167 6.55 -0.16 4.07
CA GLY A 167 7.65 0.63 3.53
C GLY A 167 9.00 -0.05 3.67
N TRP A 168 10.02 0.54 3.04
CA TRP A 168 11.40 0.06 3.15
C TRP A 168 12.03 0.52 4.47
N PRO A 169 12.79 -0.34 5.15
CA PRO A 169 13.33 -0.02 6.49
C PRO A 169 14.43 1.05 6.47
N THR A 170 15.11 1.20 5.33
CA THR A 170 16.17 2.20 5.13
C THR A 170 16.18 2.68 3.70
N GLN A 171 16.67 3.90 3.47
CA GLN A 171 16.82 4.49 2.14
C GLN A 171 17.61 3.62 1.17
N SER A 172 18.64 2.92 1.65
CA SER A 172 19.47 2.02 0.82
C SER A 172 18.75 0.76 0.34
N LYS A 173 17.60 0.43 0.94
CA LYS A 173 16.76 -0.71 0.55
C LYS A 173 15.67 -0.34 -0.44
N VAL A 174 15.44 0.96 -0.67
CA VAL A 174 14.50 1.43 -1.71
C VAL A 174 15.02 1.02 -3.08
N PRO A 175 14.19 0.39 -3.93
CA PRO A 175 14.59 -0.04 -5.27
C PRO A 175 15.17 1.11 -6.11
N GLY A 176 16.22 0.81 -6.86
CA GLY A 176 16.87 1.81 -7.71
C GLY A 176 15.96 2.39 -8.79
N THR A 177 15.06 1.58 -9.34
CA THR A 177 14.04 1.98 -10.32
C THR A 177 13.13 3.04 -9.73
N LEU A 178 12.64 2.85 -8.50
CA LEU A 178 11.78 3.79 -7.80
C LEU A 178 12.51 5.10 -7.51
N THR A 179 13.74 5.02 -6.99
CA THR A 179 14.60 6.19 -6.77
C THR A 179 14.83 6.98 -8.08
N ARG A 180 15.01 6.28 -9.20
CA ARG A 180 15.22 6.89 -10.52
C ARG A 180 13.97 7.58 -11.05
N ALA A 181 12.79 6.96 -10.87
CA ALA A 181 11.51 7.56 -11.24
C ALA A 181 11.28 8.88 -10.50
N ILE A 182 11.54 8.90 -9.18
CA ILE A 182 11.44 10.12 -8.36
C ILE A 182 12.42 11.18 -8.83
N LEU A 183 13.68 10.83 -9.10
CA LEU A 183 14.67 11.79 -9.62
C LEU A 183 14.23 12.42 -10.94
N MET A 184 13.66 11.63 -11.85
CA MET A 184 13.14 12.16 -13.13
C MET A 184 11.99 13.14 -12.92
N LEU A 185 11.04 12.82 -12.02
CA LEU A 185 9.94 13.71 -11.69
C LEU A 185 10.43 15.02 -11.07
N VAL A 186 11.34 14.94 -10.09
CA VAL A 186 11.88 16.14 -9.44
C VAL A 186 12.66 17.02 -10.42
N SER A 187 13.47 16.41 -11.30
CA SER A 187 14.18 17.18 -12.36
C SER A 187 13.21 17.87 -13.31
N HIS A 188 12.14 17.18 -13.71
CA HIS A 188 11.08 17.77 -14.53
C HIS A 188 10.39 18.94 -13.83
N PHE A 189 10.03 18.77 -12.54
CA PHE A 189 9.41 19.84 -11.75
C PHE A 189 10.35 21.05 -11.56
N TYR A 190 11.65 20.79 -11.40
CA TYR A 190 12.63 21.84 -11.26
C TYR A 190 12.80 22.68 -12.55
N GLU A 191 12.80 22.02 -13.69
CA GLU A 191 12.89 22.67 -15.00
C GLU A 191 11.59 23.40 -15.39
N ASN A 192 10.44 22.87 -14.94
CA ASN A 192 9.11 23.38 -15.29
C ASN A 192 8.34 23.76 -14.00
N ARG A 193 8.79 24.82 -13.32
CA ARG A 193 8.26 25.23 -12.02
C ARG A 193 6.75 25.53 -12.04
N GLU A 194 6.21 26.01 -13.15
CA GLU A 194 4.77 26.23 -13.32
C GLU A 194 3.97 24.92 -13.30
N ALA A 195 4.56 23.80 -13.71
CA ALA A 195 3.93 22.49 -13.70
C ALA A 195 3.68 21.99 -12.27
N VAL A 196 4.55 22.31 -11.30
CA VAL A 196 4.35 21.96 -9.88
C VAL A 196 3.12 22.66 -9.31
N LEU A 197 2.92 23.93 -9.65
CA LEU A 197 1.77 24.72 -9.19
C LEU A 197 0.44 24.22 -9.78
N THR A 198 0.46 23.68 -10.99
CA THR A 198 -0.73 23.17 -11.67
C THR A 198 -0.92 21.66 -11.51
N GLY A 199 0.05 20.95 -10.93
CA GLY A 199 0.04 19.48 -10.82
C GLY A 199 0.15 18.75 -12.16
N SER A 200 0.61 19.45 -13.23
CA SER A 200 0.71 18.88 -14.58
C SER A 200 2.13 18.35 -14.84
N ILE A 201 2.21 17.16 -15.44
CA ILE A 201 3.46 16.53 -15.87
C ILE A 201 3.43 16.46 -17.40
N SER A 202 4.57 16.71 -18.07
CA SER A 202 4.60 16.54 -19.53
C SER A 202 4.39 15.08 -19.90
N LYS A 203 3.70 14.84 -21.01
CA LYS A 203 3.27 13.50 -21.43
C LYS A 203 4.44 12.54 -21.66
N GLU A 204 5.57 13.05 -22.13
CA GLU A 204 6.79 12.26 -22.35
C GLU A 204 7.41 11.80 -21.02
N VAL A 205 7.48 12.68 -20.01
CA VAL A 205 8.01 12.33 -18.69
C VAL A 205 7.06 11.38 -17.97
N GLU A 206 5.75 11.63 -18.03
CA GLU A 206 4.72 10.76 -17.48
C GLU A 206 4.82 9.34 -18.04
N LEU A 207 4.88 9.18 -19.37
CA LEU A 207 5.03 7.87 -20.01
C LEU A 207 6.35 7.17 -19.64
N GLY A 208 7.45 7.92 -19.56
CA GLY A 208 8.75 7.39 -19.15
C GLY A 208 8.75 6.87 -17.70
N VAL A 209 8.16 7.63 -16.78
CA VAL A 209 8.02 7.26 -15.38
C VAL A 209 7.08 6.07 -15.25
N GLN A 210 5.90 6.11 -15.86
CA GLN A 210 4.92 5.01 -15.81
C GLN A 210 5.51 3.69 -16.37
N SER A 211 6.28 3.77 -17.48
CA SER A 211 6.93 2.59 -18.04
C SER A 211 7.94 1.96 -17.06
N MET A 212 8.68 2.78 -16.30
CA MET A 212 9.58 2.27 -15.27
C MET A 212 8.84 1.68 -14.08
N LEU A 213 7.75 2.31 -13.65
CA LEU A 213 6.97 1.86 -12.51
C LEU A 213 6.17 0.58 -12.83
N ALA A 214 5.66 0.43 -14.06
CA ALA A 214 4.97 -0.78 -14.50
C ALA A 214 5.86 -2.03 -14.46
N MET A 215 7.17 -1.88 -14.67
CA MET A 215 8.10 -3.01 -14.48
C MET A 215 8.18 -3.47 -13.02
N MET A 216 7.96 -2.57 -12.08
CA MET A 216 7.93 -2.93 -10.65
C MET A 216 6.63 -3.61 -10.26
N GLU A 217 5.49 -3.22 -10.83
CA GLU A 217 4.21 -3.91 -10.58
C GLU A 217 4.30 -5.40 -10.93
N THR A 218 4.93 -5.72 -12.07
CA THR A 218 5.09 -7.13 -12.50
C THR A 218 6.11 -7.92 -11.68
N GLU A 219 7.01 -7.26 -10.95
CA GLU A 219 8.01 -7.92 -10.10
C GLU A 219 7.43 -8.29 -8.72
N TYR A 220 6.41 -7.56 -8.25
CA TYR A 220 5.85 -7.68 -6.89
C TYR A 220 4.38 -8.14 -6.82
N ASP A 221 3.77 -8.54 -7.93
CA ASP A 221 2.49 -9.23 -8.04
C ASP A 221 2.69 -10.75 -7.95
#